data_2c0f8cefd249d1f55ce0346c919d861b
#
_entry.id   2c0f8cefd249d1f55ce0346c919d861b
#
_cell.length_a   1.000
_cell.length_b   1.000
_cell.length_c   1.000
_cell.angle_alpha   90.00
_cell.angle_beta   90.00
_cell.angle_gamma   90.00
#
_symmetry.space_group_name_H-M   'P 1'
#
loop_
_entity.id
_entity.type
_entity.pdbx_description
1 polymer ?
#
loop_
_entity_poly.entity_id
_entity_poly.type
_entity_poly.pdbx_seq_one_letter_code
_entity_poly.pdbx_strand_id
1 'polypeptide(L)'
;MLFITGDCHGNFERFNPSIFPEQKEMTKEDYVIICGDFGGVWHKDEESPEETMVLDWLDSRPFTTLFVCGNHENFDRLYQYPVEDWHGGKVHKIRDSVLHLMRGQVFEIEEKKIFSFGGASSHDIQGGVLEPDDPEFEKKYATLSRGYLPFRINHWSWWKQELPSEEEMEEGRQNLEKHDNKVDFIVTHS
;
A
#
# COMPACT_ATOMS: atom_id res chain seq x y z
N MET A 1 21.20 -1.93 -2.85
CA MET A 1 20.59 -3.31 -2.85
C MET A 1 19.07 -3.17 -2.89
N LEU A 2 18.39 -4.07 -3.61
CA LEU A 2 16.94 -4.09 -3.72
C LEU A 2 16.39 -5.44 -3.27
N PHE A 3 15.55 -5.45 -2.25
CA PHE A 3 14.82 -6.62 -1.76
C PHE A 3 13.33 -6.45 -2.04
N ILE A 4 12.64 -7.56 -2.28
CA ILE A 4 11.19 -7.59 -2.52
C ILE A 4 10.57 -8.61 -1.58
N THR A 5 9.46 -8.25 -0.95
CA THR A 5 8.69 -9.13 -0.06
C THR A 5 7.20 -9.04 -0.37
N GLY A 6 6.45 -10.06 0.03
CA GLY A 6 4.98 -10.04 -0.03
C GLY A 6 4.36 -9.13 1.02
N ASP A 7 3.06 -9.18 1.06
CA ASP A 7 2.17 -8.47 1.97
C ASP A 7 2.58 -8.58 3.45
N CYS A 8 2.32 -7.50 4.20
CA CYS A 8 2.70 -7.39 5.61
C CYS A 8 1.52 -7.35 6.58
N HIS A 9 0.38 -6.80 6.17
CA HIS A 9 -0.80 -6.62 7.03
C HIS A 9 -0.48 -5.98 8.39
N GLY A 10 0.41 -4.97 8.40
CA GLY A 10 0.86 -4.31 9.62
C GLY A 10 1.86 -5.13 10.48
N ASN A 11 2.21 -6.35 10.08
CA ASN A 11 3.23 -7.15 10.75
C ASN A 11 4.57 -7.02 10.04
N PHE A 12 5.49 -6.28 10.65
CA PHE A 12 6.82 -6.01 10.11
C PHE A 12 7.94 -6.76 10.85
N GLU A 13 7.61 -7.83 11.59
CA GLU A 13 8.62 -8.65 12.32
C GLU A 13 9.72 -9.18 11.40
N ARG A 14 9.40 -9.44 10.12
CA ARG A 14 10.37 -9.87 9.10
C ARG A 14 11.53 -8.89 8.91
N PHE A 15 11.38 -7.63 9.32
CA PHE A 15 12.42 -6.60 9.24
C PHE A 15 13.23 -6.45 10.55
N ASN A 16 13.03 -7.32 11.52
CA ASN A 16 13.92 -7.38 12.67
C ASN A 16 15.32 -7.80 12.25
N PRO A 17 16.39 -7.20 12.81
CA PRO A 17 17.77 -7.54 12.45
C PRO A 17 18.17 -9.00 12.66
N SER A 18 17.45 -9.73 13.51
CA SER A 18 17.65 -11.17 13.72
C SER A 18 17.05 -12.03 12.61
N ILE A 19 16.03 -11.52 11.89
CA ILE A 19 15.35 -12.23 10.81
C ILE A 19 15.90 -11.77 9.45
N PHE A 20 16.22 -10.49 9.34
CA PHE A 20 16.80 -9.88 8.15
C PHE A 20 18.19 -9.29 8.47
N PRO A 21 19.22 -10.14 8.64
CA PRO A 21 20.56 -9.71 9.04
C PRO A 21 21.30 -8.92 7.96
N GLU A 22 20.93 -9.06 6.68
CA GLU A 22 21.51 -8.34 5.55
C GLU A 22 21.38 -6.82 5.71
N GLN A 23 20.37 -6.37 6.42
CA GLN A 23 20.16 -4.93 6.68
C GLN A 23 21.34 -4.26 7.42
N LYS A 24 22.26 -5.01 8.02
CA LYS A 24 23.45 -4.44 8.67
C LYS A 24 24.40 -3.76 7.70
N GLU A 25 24.38 -4.18 6.44
CA GLU A 25 25.20 -3.62 5.37
C GLU A 25 24.43 -2.60 4.51
N MET A 26 23.12 -2.37 4.83
CA MET A 26 22.26 -1.48 4.08
C MET A 26 22.35 -0.04 4.58
N THR A 27 22.01 0.88 3.67
CA THR A 27 21.87 2.31 3.90
C THR A 27 20.51 2.78 3.40
N LYS A 28 20.17 4.05 3.59
CA LYS A 28 18.91 4.63 3.05
C LYS A 28 18.81 4.61 1.53
N GLU A 29 19.93 4.38 0.83
CA GLU A 29 19.98 4.17 -0.63
C GLU A 29 19.76 2.69 -1.01
N ASP A 30 19.45 1.84 -0.05
CA ASP A 30 19.05 0.45 -0.26
C ASP A 30 17.55 0.32 0.04
N TYR A 31 16.84 -0.55 -0.68
CA TYR A 31 15.39 -0.54 -0.72
C TYR A 31 14.79 -1.90 -0.40
N VAL A 32 13.67 -1.88 0.31
CA VAL A 32 12.80 -3.04 0.50
C VAL A 32 11.42 -2.69 -0.03
N ILE A 33 10.94 -3.40 -1.06
CA ILE A 33 9.61 -3.21 -1.65
C ILE A 33 8.64 -4.25 -1.09
N ILE A 34 7.52 -3.77 -0.53
CA ILE A 34 6.39 -4.59 -0.09
C ILE A 34 5.34 -4.62 -1.20
N CYS A 35 4.97 -5.82 -1.65
CA CYS A 35 4.05 -6.03 -2.77
C CYS A 35 2.57 -6.02 -2.32
N GLY A 36 2.10 -4.90 -1.78
CA GLY A 36 0.72 -4.70 -1.36
C GLY A 36 0.44 -5.07 0.08
N ASP A 37 -0.76 -4.76 0.53
CA ASP A 37 -1.26 -4.99 1.88
C ASP A 37 -0.23 -4.60 2.95
N PHE A 38 0.23 -3.36 2.85
CA PHE A 38 1.20 -2.79 3.79
C PHE A 38 0.63 -2.80 5.21
N GLY A 39 -0.61 -2.30 5.38
CA GLY A 39 -1.35 -2.31 6.62
C GLY A 39 -0.77 -1.43 7.73
N GLY A 40 0.23 -0.60 7.43
CA GLY A 40 0.83 0.34 8.38
C GLY A 40 0.09 1.68 8.47
N VAL A 41 -0.86 1.93 7.57
CA VAL A 41 -1.78 3.08 7.56
C VAL A 41 -3.19 2.52 7.58
N TRP A 42 -3.75 2.29 8.76
CA TRP A 42 -5.03 1.56 8.89
C TRP A 42 -6.08 2.26 9.76
N HIS A 43 -5.70 2.94 10.83
CA HIS A 43 -6.63 3.62 11.73
C HIS A 43 -7.57 4.57 10.98
N LYS A 44 -8.81 4.74 11.48
CA LYS A 44 -9.89 5.38 10.72
C LYS A 44 -9.64 6.86 10.42
N ASP A 45 -9.43 7.67 11.44
CA ASP A 45 -9.49 9.13 11.29
C ASP A 45 -8.09 9.77 11.32
N GLU A 46 -7.22 9.27 12.17
CA GLU A 46 -5.88 9.79 12.37
C GLU A 46 -4.89 8.67 12.73
N GLU A 47 -3.62 8.98 12.69
CA GLU A 47 -2.57 8.04 13.07
C GLU A 47 -2.63 7.72 14.55
N SER A 48 -2.77 6.44 14.91
CA SER A 48 -2.76 6.02 16.30
C SER A 48 -1.34 6.01 16.88
N PRO A 49 -1.19 6.03 18.22
CA PRO A 49 0.13 5.90 18.85
C PRO A 49 0.87 4.61 18.42
N GLU A 50 0.15 3.52 18.20
CA GLU A 50 0.72 2.25 17.74
C GLU A 50 1.21 2.36 16.29
N GLU A 51 0.43 2.99 15.40
CA GLU A 51 0.86 3.26 14.02
C GLU A 51 2.08 4.17 14.00
N THR A 52 2.06 5.27 14.77
CA THR A 52 3.21 6.18 14.89
C THR A 52 4.47 5.41 15.27
N MET A 53 4.38 4.58 16.32
CA MET A 53 5.52 3.80 16.79
C MET A 53 6.03 2.83 15.71
N VAL A 54 5.15 2.19 14.97
CA VAL A 54 5.51 1.24 13.90
C VAL A 54 6.12 1.95 12.70
N LEU A 55 5.51 3.06 12.26
CA LEU A 55 5.99 3.84 11.12
C LEU A 55 7.34 4.50 11.42
N ASP A 56 7.52 5.05 12.62
CA ASP A 56 8.79 5.62 13.06
C ASP A 56 9.87 4.54 13.22
N TRP A 57 9.47 3.33 13.67
CA TRP A 57 10.38 2.20 13.71
C TRP A 57 10.82 1.77 12.30
N LEU A 58 9.92 1.72 11.33
CA LEU A 58 10.25 1.47 9.92
C LEU A 58 11.17 2.55 9.37
N ASP A 59 10.86 3.82 9.66
CA ASP A 59 11.70 4.94 9.24
C ASP A 59 13.11 4.89 9.86
N SER A 60 13.26 4.30 11.04
CA SER A 60 14.55 4.11 11.70
C SER A 60 15.40 2.97 11.11
N ARG A 61 14.85 2.13 10.23
CA ARG A 61 15.61 1.04 9.60
C ARG A 61 16.74 1.60 8.73
N PRO A 62 17.84 0.88 8.52
CA PRO A 62 18.93 1.38 7.68
C PRO A 62 18.55 1.54 6.20
N PHE A 63 17.53 0.86 5.73
CA PHE A 63 17.01 0.92 4.37
C PHE A 63 15.79 1.84 4.23
N THR A 64 15.41 2.15 3.00
CA THR A 64 14.13 2.80 2.68
C THR A 64 13.07 1.73 2.38
N THR A 65 11.93 1.83 3.06
CA THR A 65 10.76 0.97 2.85
C THR A 65 9.88 1.56 1.77
N LEU A 66 9.66 0.81 0.72
CA LEU A 66 8.75 1.13 -0.38
C LEU A 66 7.58 0.15 -0.35
N PHE A 67 6.38 0.58 -0.73
CA PHE A 67 5.26 -0.33 -0.90
C PHE A 67 4.33 0.10 -2.02
N VAL A 68 3.67 -0.85 -2.66
CA VAL A 68 2.47 -0.62 -3.48
C VAL A 68 1.24 -0.89 -2.62
N CYS A 69 0.10 -0.30 -2.94
CA CYS A 69 -1.14 -0.61 -2.22
C CYS A 69 -1.66 -2.00 -2.60
N GLY A 70 -2.32 -2.65 -1.65
CA GLY A 70 -3.17 -3.82 -1.85
C GLY A 70 -4.66 -3.45 -1.73
N ASN A 71 -5.47 -4.37 -1.21
CA ASN A 71 -6.87 -4.11 -0.82
C ASN A 71 -7.03 -3.83 0.70
N HIS A 72 -5.98 -4.09 1.48
CA HIS A 72 -5.94 -3.81 2.92
C HIS A 72 -5.18 -2.51 3.24
N GLU A 73 -5.68 -1.39 2.69
CA GLU A 73 -5.16 -0.04 2.95
C GLU A 73 -6.30 0.90 3.33
N ASN A 74 -6.04 1.81 4.26
CA ASN A 74 -6.95 2.93 4.48
C ASN A 74 -6.66 4.03 3.46
N PHE A 75 -7.33 3.98 2.31
CA PHE A 75 -7.10 4.93 1.22
C PHE A 75 -7.50 6.35 1.56
N ASP A 76 -8.48 6.55 2.48
CA ASP A 76 -8.86 7.90 2.92
C ASP A 76 -7.69 8.61 3.60
N ARG A 77 -6.86 7.85 4.35
CA ARG A 77 -5.66 8.40 4.99
C ARG A 77 -4.44 8.36 4.09
N LEU A 78 -4.26 7.26 3.35
CA LEU A 78 -3.10 7.11 2.48
C LEU A 78 -2.99 8.26 1.47
N TYR A 79 -4.12 8.70 0.92
CA TYR A 79 -4.17 9.78 -0.06
C TYR A 79 -4.09 11.20 0.55
N GLN A 80 -4.06 11.33 1.87
CA GLN A 80 -3.81 12.61 2.55
C GLN A 80 -2.31 12.89 2.73
N TYR A 81 -1.45 11.88 2.61
CA TYR A 81 -0.01 12.10 2.71
C TYR A 81 0.50 12.93 1.54
N PRO A 82 1.56 13.75 1.77
CA PRO A 82 2.14 14.56 0.71
C PRO A 82 2.58 13.73 -0.48
N VAL A 83 2.28 14.23 -1.69
CA VAL A 83 2.78 13.65 -2.93
C VAL A 83 4.11 14.34 -3.27
N GLU A 84 5.14 13.55 -3.48
CA GLU A 84 6.47 14.02 -3.87
C GLU A 84 6.95 13.30 -5.14
N ASP A 85 7.74 14.00 -5.96
CA ASP A 85 8.48 13.37 -7.06
C ASP A 85 9.69 12.62 -6.47
N TRP A 86 9.83 11.36 -6.82
CA TRP A 86 10.88 10.49 -6.30
C TRP A 86 11.33 9.50 -7.37
N HIS A 87 12.62 9.47 -7.70
CA HIS A 87 13.22 8.53 -8.67
C HIS A 87 12.45 8.38 -10.00
N GLY A 88 11.93 9.48 -10.54
CA GLY A 88 11.21 9.52 -11.83
C GLY A 88 9.70 9.30 -11.76
N GLY A 89 9.17 8.86 -10.63
CA GLY A 89 7.74 8.68 -10.37
C GLY A 89 7.25 9.51 -9.19
N LYS A 90 5.98 9.31 -8.81
CA LYS A 90 5.33 9.98 -7.68
C LYS A 90 5.11 9.01 -6.54
N VAL A 91 5.30 9.49 -5.31
CA VAL A 91 5.07 8.73 -4.09
C VAL A 91 4.21 9.53 -3.11
N HIS A 92 3.45 8.82 -2.24
CA HIS A 92 3.00 9.43 -1.00
C HIS A 92 4.09 9.24 0.05
N LYS A 93 4.51 10.35 0.67
CA LYS A 93 5.57 10.33 1.69
C LYS A 93 4.96 10.13 3.07
N ILE A 94 5.05 8.91 3.60
CA ILE A 94 4.53 8.55 4.92
C ILE A 94 5.52 8.96 6.00
N ARG A 95 6.80 8.70 5.77
CA ARG A 95 7.97 9.14 6.55
C ARG A 95 9.11 9.47 5.57
N ASP A 96 10.24 9.92 6.06
CA ASP A 96 11.39 10.24 5.20
C ASP A 96 11.89 9.01 4.42
N SER A 97 11.78 7.82 4.99
CA SER A 97 12.16 6.56 4.36
C SER A 97 11.07 5.47 4.41
N VAL A 98 9.79 5.89 4.42
CA VAL A 98 8.63 5.01 4.22
C VAL A 98 7.74 5.64 3.15
N LEU A 99 7.74 5.08 1.94
CA LEU A 99 7.14 5.70 0.76
C LEU A 99 6.16 4.75 0.08
N HIS A 100 4.96 5.26 -0.22
CA HIS A 100 3.99 4.55 -1.05
C HIS A 100 4.26 4.86 -2.52
N LEU A 101 4.61 3.85 -3.30
CA LEU A 101 4.75 3.95 -4.75
C LEU A 101 3.39 4.08 -5.40
N MET A 102 3.05 5.25 -5.92
CA MET A 102 1.74 5.49 -6.52
C MET A 102 1.53 4.61 -7.76
N ARG A 103 0.28 4.31 -8.07
CA ARG A 103 -0.08 3.51 -9.25
C ARG A 103 0.31 4.19 -10.55
N GLY A 104 0.69 3.38 -11.53
CA GLY A 104 0.99 3.84 -12.87
C GLY A 104 2.32 4.59 -13.02
N GLN A 105 3.18 4.55 -12.01
CA GLN A 105 4.47 5.22 -12.03
C GLN A 105 5.59 4.28 -12.48
N VAL A 106 6.63 4.85 -13.10
CA VAL A 106 7.89 4.16 -13.41
C VAL A 106 9.00 4.81 -12.59
N PHE A 107 9.65 4.02 -11.77
CA PHE A 107 10.76 4.45 -10.92
C PHE A 107 12.09 3.94 -11.47
N GLU A 108 13.13 4.75 -11.38
CA GLU A 108 14.50 4.36 -11.71
C GLU A 108 15.30 4.12 -10.43
N ILE A 109 15.45 2.85 -10.04
CA ILE A 109 16.13 2.42 -8.82
C ILE A 109 17.27 1.49 -9.20
N GLU A 110 18.50 1.81 -8.78
CA GLU A 110 19.70 0.99 -9.07
C GLU A 110 19.85 0.65 -10.56
N GLU A 111 19.66 1.64 -11.43
CA GLU A 111 19.70 1.48 -12.90
C GLU A 111 18.61 0.53 -13.46
N LYS A 112 17.58 0.23 -12.67
CA LYS A 112 16.43 -0.59 -13.04
C LYS A 112 15.17 0.24 -13.12
N LYS A 113 14.36 -0.01 -14.14
CA LYS A 113 13.04 0.58 -14.30
C LYS A 113 12.00 -0.33 -13.66
N ILE A 114 11.30 0.19 -12.67
CA ILE A 114 10.28 -0.53 -11.91
C ILE A 114 8.93 0.15 -12.14
N PHE A 115 8.00 -0.56 -12.75
CA PHE A 115 6.62 -0.10 -12.89
C PHE A 115 5.80 -0.54 -11.68
N SER A 116 5.16 0.40 -10.99
CA SER A 116 4.29 0.14 -9.85
C SER A 116 2.83 0.19 -10.26
N PHE A 117 2.07 -0.85 -9.89
CA PHE A 117 0.63 -0.88 -10.12
C PHE A 117 -0.08 -1.74 -9.07
N GLY A 118 -0.25 -1.20 -7.86
CA GLY A 118 -0.90 -1.88 -6.75
C GLY A 118 -2.42 -1.91 -6.87
N GLY A 119 -3.04 -2.56 -5.90
CA GLY A 119 -4.49 -2.72 -5.76
C GLY A 119 -4.97 -4.12 -6.13
N ALA A 120 -5.97 -4.58 -5.41
CA ALA A 120 -6.65 -5.85 -5.66
C ALA A 120 -8.12 -5.75 -5.23
N SER A 121 -8.97 -6.59 -5.81
CA SER A 121 -10.35 -6.69 -5.36
C SER A 121 -10.45 -7.54 -4.10
N SER A 122 -11.12 -7.02 -3.07
CA SER A 122 -11.46 -7.82 -1.89
C SER A 122 -12.34 -9.00 -2.29
N HIS A 123 -11.98 -10.20 -1.83
CA HIS A 123 -12.70 -11.44 -2.10
C HIS A 123 -13.64 -11.85 -0.95
N ASP A 124 -13.57 -11.18 0.19
CA ASP A 124 -14.36 -11.46 1.39
C ASP A 124 -15.55 -10.47 1.56
N ILE A 125 -16.23 -10.22 0.46
CA ILE A 125 -17.40 -9.33 0.35
C ILE A 125 -18.64 -10.05 -0.19
N GLN A 126 -18.77 -11.36 0.02
CA GLN A 126 -19.94 -12.14 -0.45
C GLN A 126 -21.24 -11.67 0.21
N GLY A 127 -21.17 -11.12 1.43
CA GLY A 127 -22.29 -10.47 2.12
C GLY A 127 -22.54 -9.03 1.70
N GLY A 128 -21.67 -8.49 0.84
CA GLY A 128 -21.72 -7.12 0.34
C GLY A 128 -20.84 -6.16 1.13
N VAL A 129 -20.89 -4.89 0.71
CA VAL A 129 -20.26 -3.76 1.40
C VAL A 129 -21.38 -2.90 1.97
N LEU A 130 -21.33 -2.63 3.27
CA LEU A 130 -22.31 -1.79 3.99
C LEU A 130 -21.88 -0.33 3.91
N GLU A 131 -22.88 0.55 3.68
CA GLU A 131 -22.72 1.99 3.77
C GLU A 131 -23.05 2.47 5.19
N PRO A 132 -22.12 3.16 5.89
CA PRO A 132 -22.37 3.61 7.28
C PRO A 132 -23.52 4.58 7.43
N ASP A 133 -23.87 5.33 6.37
CA ASP A 133 -24.96 6.31 6.33
C ASP A 133 -26.31 5.71 5.85
N ASP A 134 -26.36 4.41 5.53
CA ASP A 134 -27.60 3.71 5.17
C ASP A 134 -28.56 3.70 6.38
N PRO A 135 -29.81 4.20 6.25
CA PRO A 135 -30.79 4.15 7.33
C PRO A 135 -31.05 2.76 7.91
N GLU A 136 -30.78 1.69 7.16
CA GLU A 136 -30.90 0.29 7.60
C GLU A 136 -29.57 -0.32 8.05
N PHE A 137 -28.50 0.47 8.19
CA PHE A 137 -27.15 -0.04 8.51
C PHE A 137 -27.15 -1.00 9.71
N GLU A 138 -27.70 -0.57 10.85
CA GLU A 138 -27.71 -1.38 12.08
C GLU A 138 -28.42 -2.73 11.90
N LYS A 139 -29.52 -2.75 11.14
CA LYS A 139 -30.28 -3.96 10.86
C LYS A 139 -29.51 -4.89 9.93
N LYS A 140 -28.89 -4.35 8.87
CA LYS A 140 -28.06 -5.10 7.92
C LYS A 140 -26.83 -5.66 8.63
N TYR A 141 -26.12 -4.83 9.39
CA TYR A 141 -24.96 -5.22 10.18
C TYR A 141 -25.29 -6.36 11.16
N ALA A 142 -26.37 -6.22 11.94
CA ALA A 142 -26.81 -7.26 12.88
C ALA A 142 -27.20 -8.57 12.18
N THR A 143 -27.74 -8.49 10.97
CA THR A 143 -28.10 -9.68 10.16
C THR A 143 -26.86 -10.38 9.63
N LEU A 144 -25.93 -9.64 9.02
CA LEU A 144 -24.71 -10.18 8.44
C LEU A 144 -23.75 -10.70 9.50
N SER A 145 -23.64 -10.02 10.66
CA SER A 145 -22.79 -10.46 11.78
C SER A 145 -23.24 -11.79 12.40
N ARG A 146 -24.51 -12.18 12.21
CA ARG A 146 -25.05 -13.49 12.63
C ARG A 146 -24.96 -14.54 11.53
N GLY A 147 -24.68 -14.10 10.30
CA GLY A 147 -24.54 -14.97 9.13
C GLY A 147 -23.11 -15.52 8.99
N TYR A 148 -22.92 -16.33 7.93
CA TYR A 148 -21.62 -16.92 7.61
C TYR A 148 -20.95 -16.25 6.42
N LEU A 149 -21.60 -15.26 5.78
CA LEU A 149 -21.04 -14.56 4.63
C LEU A 149 -20.20 -13.39 5.12
N PRO A 150 -18.92 -13.32 4.77
CA PRO A 150 -18.06 -12.18 5.10
C PRO A 150 -18.57 -10.93 4.39
N PHE A 151 -18.48 -9.80 5.08
CA PHE A 151 -18.87 -8.48 4.58
C PHE A 151 -17.87 -7.43 5.05
N ARG A 152 -17.86 -6.30 4.36
CA ARG A 152 -17.02 -5.17 4.69
C ARG A 152 -17.89 -3.92 4.90
N ILE A 153 -17.29 -2.88 5.44
CA ILE A 153 -17.95 -1.59 5.68
C ILE A 153 -17.17 -0.51 4.95
N ASN A 154 -17.86 0.25 4.11
CA ASN A 154 -17.26 1.33 3.33
C ASN A 154 -16.62 2.38 4.25
N HIS A 155 -15.44 2.85 3.91
CA HIS A 155 -14.60 3.77 4.69
C HIS A 155 -14.19 3.28 6.10
N TRP A 156 -14.39 1.97 6.42
CA TRP A 156 -13.93 1.36 7.67
C TRP A 156 -13.02 0.17 7.43
N SER A 157 -13.39 -0.71 6.52
CA SER A 157 -12.65 -1.94 6.20
C SER A 157 -12.66 -2.25 4.70
N TRP A 158 -13.21 -1.36 3.90
CA TRP A 158 -13.24 -1.42 2.45
C TRP A 158 -13.29 -0.01 1.85
N TRP A 159 -12.60 0.16 0.73
CA TRP A 159 -12.56 1.41 -0.03
C TRP A 159 -12.64 1.09 -1.50
N LYS A 160 -13.44 1.85 -2.25
CA LYS A 160 -13.54 1.72 -3.70
C LYS A 160 -12.17 1.86 -4.38
N GLN A 161 -11.27 2.59 -3.78
CA GLN A 161 -9.91 2.84 -4.23
C GLN A 161 -9.00 1.60 -4.15
N GLU A 162 -9.46 0.47 -3.60
CA GLU A 162 -8.72 -0.80 -3.72
C GLU A 162 -8.52 -1.19 -5.20
N LEU A 163 -9.43 -0.78 -6.07
CA LEU A 163 -9.31 -0.91 -7.52
C LEU A 163 -8.80 0.39 -8.15
N PRO A 164 -7.97 0.29 -9.20
CA PRO A 164 -7.47 1.47 -9.89
C PRO A 164 -8.59 2.22 -10.61
N SER A 165 -8.47 3.55 -10.66
CA SER A 165 -9.33 4.40 -11.48
C SER A 165 -8.89 4.36 -12.95
N GLU A 166 -9.79 4.84 -13.85
CA GLU A 166 -9.45 5.00 -15.27
C GLU A 166 -8.30 5.99 -15.47
N GLU A 167 -8.23 7.03 -14.63
CA GLU A 167 -7.17 8.04 -14.67
C GLU A 167 -5.81 7.42 -14.28
N GLU A 168 -5.76 6.60 -13.23
CA GLU A 168 -4.55 5.87 -12.83
C GLU A 168 -4.10 4.88 -13.91
N MET A 169 -5.04 4.19 -14.56
CA MET A 169 -4.74 3.29 -15.67
C MET A 169 -4.20 4.05 -16.88
N GLU A 170 -4.77 5.21 -17.21
CA GLU A 170 -4.30 6.02 -18.34
C GLU A 170 -2.93 6.65 -18.03
N GLU A 171 -2.72 7.14 -16.81
CA GLU A 171 -1.39 7.63 -16.38
C GLU A 171 -0.35 6.52 -16.50
N GLY A 172 -0.69 5.30 -16.10
CA GLY A 172 0.19 4.13 -16.24
C GLY A 172 0.56 3.83 -17.68
N ARG A 173 -0.41 3.87 -18.62
CA ARG A 173 -0.15 3.69 -20.05
C ARG A 173 0.82 4.76 -20.59
N GLN A 174 0.54 6.03 -20.28
CA GLN A 174 1.37 7.16 -20.72
C GLN A 174 2.78 7.09 -20.14
N ASN A 175 2.93 6.68 -18.89
CA ASN A 175 4.26 6.54 -18.29
C ASN A 175 5.02 5.35 -18.89
N LEU A 176 4.38 4.23 -19.18
CA LEU A 176 5.01 3.12 -19.90
C LEU A 176 5.43 3.53 -21.32
N GLU A 177 4.59 4.27 -22.04
CA GLU A 177 4.93 4.78 -23.38
C GLU A 177 6.19 5.66 -23.39
N LYS A 178 6.37 6.53 -22.39
CA LYS A 178 7.60 7.34 -22.21
C LYS A 178 8.86 6.49 -22.08
N HIS A 179 8.73 5.25 -21.67
CA HIS A 179 9.80 4.26 -21.52
C HIS A 179 9.78 3.19 -22.62
N ASP A 180 9.18 3.46 -23.78
CA ASP A 180 9.05 2.51 -24.92
C ASP A 180 8.38 1.18 -24.53
N ASN A 181 7.51 1.19 -23.51
CA ASN A 181 6.88 0.01 -22.90
C ASN A 181 7.90 -1.03 -22.40
N LYS A 182 9.06 -0.57 -21.93
CA LYS A 182 10.14 -1.43 -21.43
C LYS A 182 10.49 -1.08 -20.01
N VAL A 183 10.27 -2.02 -19.12
CA VAL A 183 10.65 -1.96 -17.70
C VAL A 183 11.34 -3.25 -17.31
N ASP A 184 12.20 -3.20 -16.30
CA ASP A 184 12.90 -4.38 -15.78
C ASP A 184 11.99 -5.21 -14.85
N PHE A 185 11.16 -4.53 -14.05
CA PHE A 185 10.27 -5.16 -13.09
C PHE A 185 8.89 -4.50 -13.10
N ILE A 186 7.88 -5.31 -12.79
CA ILE A 186 6.53 -4.86 -12.51
C ILE A 186 6.20 -5.30 -11.08
N VAL A 187 5.84 -4.34 -10.22
CA VAL A 187 5.43 -4.61 -8.84
C VAL A 187 3.94 -4.37 -8.73
N THR A 188 3.22 -5.42 -8.40
CA THR A 188 1.75 -5.43 -8.28
C THR A 188 1.32 -6.17 -7.02
N HIS A 189 0.01 -6.15 -6.75
CA HIS A 189 -0.67 -6.99 -5.77
C HIS A 189 -1.91 -7.62 -6.42
N SER A 190 -2.35 -8.81 -5.93
CA SER A 190 -3.52 -9.53 -6.43
C SER A 190 -4.15 -10.42 -5.35
#